data_cde76dbeb44d7f28172c7f7e8f69d804
#
_entry.id   cde76dbeb44d7f28172c7f7e8f69d804
#
_cell.length_a   1.000
_cell.length_b   1.000
_cell.length_c   1.000
_cell.angle_alpha   90.00
_cell.angle_beta   90.00
_cell.angle_gamma   90.00
#
_symmetry.space_group_name_H-M   'P 1'
#
loop_
_entity.id
_entity.type
_entity.pdbx_description
1 polymer ?
#
loop_
_entity_poly.entity_id
_entity_poly.type
_entity_poly.pdbx_seq_one_letter_code
_entity_poly.pdbx_strand_id
1 'polypeptide(L)'
;MSIAILLAAGKGTRMRSGLPKPIVPFMGKPIVAHIIESFKEAGIQDITLIIGHGAEEVKETIGSEVNYVYQNEQKGTAHAVKQVPETSALLNSNVFVFVGDSPLITADTIKKLESHHVKTNASCTFLTAQFPILLSYARVIRNDSGELIACIEEKNATLEQLKVRELLTSHFIFKGEDLFKNLDDIKPDKGNGELYLTDIIGIMLAKNLKVEAVQIDDYKELVGLNTPEDLQWSEAATRSRV
;
A
#
# COMPACT_ATOMS: atom_id res chain seq x y z
N MET A 1 9.45 17.13 -3.66
CA MET A 1 10.26 15.89 -3.67
C MET A 1 9.36 14.76 -3.18
N SER A 2 9.52 13.56 -3.74
CA SER A 2 8.69 12.42 -3.31
C SER A 2 9.58 11.27 -2.87
N ILE A 3 9.14 10.57 -1.82
CA ILE A 3 9.85 9.45 -1.17
C ILE A 3 8.87 8.27 -1.14
N ALA A 4 9.37 7.05 -1.29
CA ALA A 4 8.54 5.85 -1.22
C ALA A 4 8.88 5.00 0.01
N ILE A 5 7.85 4.54 0.71
CA ILE A 5 7.91 3.56 1.79
C ILE A 5 7.16 2.32 1.32
N LEU A 6 7.85 1.18 1.23
CA LEU A 6 7.29 -0.09 0.82
C LEU A 6 7.17 -1.04 2.01
N LEU A 7 5.96 -1.54 2.27
CA LEU A 7 5.65 -2.41 3.41
C LEU A 7 5.92 -3.87 3.04
N ALA A 8 7.01 -4.43 3.52
CA ALA A 8 7.48 -5.78 3.17
C ALA A 8 7.85 -6.64 4.39
N ALA A 9 7.36 -6.30 5.60
CA ALA A 9 7.74 -6.97 6.86
C ALA A 9 6.88 -8.20 7.22
N GLY A 10 5.80 -8.44 6.47
CA GLY A 10 4.83 -9.50 6.79
C GLY A 10 5.38 -10.92 6.64
N LYS A 11 4.87 -11.86 7.46
CA LYS A 11 5.30 -13.27 7.44
C LYS A 11 4.95 -14.02 6.15
N GLY A 12 3.93 -13.58 5.42
CA GLY A 12 3.53 -14.19 4.14
C GLY A 12 3.16 -15.68 4.22
N THR A 13 2.63 -16.14 5.35
CA THR A 13 2.38 -17.57 5.63
C THR A 13 1.48 -18.25 4.60
N ARG A 14 0.55 -17.50 3.98
CA ARG A 14 -0.35 -18.00 2.93
C ARG A 14 0.37 -18.33 1.61
N MET A 15 1.57 -17.76 1.39
CA MET A 15 2.36 -17.99 0.18
C MET A 15 2.91 -19.42 0.10
N ARG A 16 2.98 -20.13 1.25
CA ARG A 16 3.51 -21.50 1.34
C ARG A 16 4.90 -21.67 0.69
N SER A 17 5.68 -20.61 0.69
CA SER A 17 7.06 -20.57 0.18
C SER A 17 8.04 -20.75 1.32
N GLY A 18 9.20 -21.34 1.04
CA GLY A 18 10.37 -21.33 1.94
C GLY A 18 11.06 -19.97 2.00
N LEU A 19 10.74 -19.05 1.07
CA LEU A 19 11.30 -17.70 1.01
C LEU A 19 10.39 -16.67 1.68
N PRO A 20 10.95 -15.60 2.23
CA PRO A 20 10.17 -14.42 2.62
C PRO A 20 9.35 -13.89 1.45
N LYS A 21 8.08 -13.52 1.72
CA LYS A 21 7.13 -13.11 0.67
C LYS A 21 7.67 -12.06 -0.32
N PRO A 22 8.39 -10.99 0.12
CA PRO A 22 8.87 -9.96 -0.80
C PRO A 22 9.82 -10.47 -1.87
N ILE A 23 10.54 -11.55 -1.59
CA ILE A 23 11.54 -12.13 -2.51
C ILE A 23 11.09 -13.42 -3.18
N VAL A 24 9.84 -13.82 -3.00
CA VAL A 24 9.27 -14.90 -3.80
C VAL A 24 9.36 -14.52 -5.28
N PRO A 25 9.88 -15.40 -6.16
CA PRO A 25 10.00 -15.10 -7.58
C PRO A 25 8.63 -14.94 -8.24
N PHE A 26 8.47 -13.85 -8.99
CA PHE A 26 7.36 -13.57 -9.88
C PHE A 26 7.92 -13.12 -11.22
N MET A 27 7.58 -13.79 -12.31
CA MET A 27 8.09 -13.47 -13.65
C MET A 27 9.63 -13.30 -13.70
N GLY A 28 10.37 -14.14 -12.98
CA GLY A 28 11.83 -14.17 -12.98
C GLY A 28 12.53 -13.16 -12.05
N LYS A 29 11.79 -12.34 -11.29
CA LYS A 29 12.33 -11.38 -10.32
C LYS A 29 11.59 -11.47 -8.98
N PRO A 30 12.18 -11.02 -7.87
CA PRO A 30 11.47 -10.85 -6.59
C PRO A 30 10.20 -10.00 -6.75
N ILE A 31 9.10 -10.37 -6.05
CA ILE A 31 7.84 -9.61 -6.08
C ILE A 31 8.09 -8.11 -5.83
N VAL A 32 8.83 -7.76 -4.78
CA VAL A 32 9.07 -6.36 -4.42
C VAL A 32 9.98 -5.64 -5.41
N ALA A 33 10.83 -6.33 -6.16
CA ALA A 33 11.71 -5.73 -7.16
C ALA A 33 10.91 -5.09 -8.31
N HIS A 34 9.80 -5.69 -8.71
CA HIS A 34 8.90 -5.08 -9.71
C HIS A 34 8.37 -3.72 -9.23
N ILE A 35 7.98 -3.62 -7.96
CA ILE A 35 7.44 -2.38 -7.39
C ILE A 35 8.54 -1.32 -7.30
N ILE A 36 9.75 -1.71 -6.87
CA ILE A 36 10.92 -0.83 -6.82
C ILE A 36 11.25 -0.27 -8.21
N GLU A 37 11.26 -1.13 -9.24
CA GLU A 37 11.47 -0.72 -10.64
C GLU A 37 10.42 0.29 -11.08
N SER A 38 9.13 0.03 -10.83
CA SER A 38 8.04 0.95 -11.18
C SER A 38 8.18 2.32 -10.51
N PHE A 39 8.62 2.37 -9.26
CA PHE A 39 8.92 3.65 -8.59
C PHE A 39 10.11 4.37 -9.23
N LYS A 40 11.20 3.66 -9.53
CA LYS A 40 12.37 4.24 -10.22
C LYS A 40 12.02 4.78 -11.62
N GLU A 41 11.24 4.05 -12.39
CA GLU A 41 10.70 4.48 -13.68
C GLU A 41 9.74 5.67 -13.56
N ALA A 42 9.03 5.79 -12.44
CA ALA A 42 8.24 6.97 -12.13
C ALA A 42 9.08 8.19 -11.75
N GLY A 43 10.41 8.03 -11.56
CA GLY A 43 11.34 9.09 -11.18
C GLY A 43 11.59 9.20 -9.68
N ILE A 44 11.08 8.27 -8.88
CA ILE A 44 11.21 8.25 -7.41
C ILE A 44 12.36 7.31 -7.03
N GLN A 45 13.49 7.89 -6.60
CA GLN A 45 14.73 7.16 -6.31
C GLN A 45 14.93 6.90 -4.82
N ASP A 46 14.37 7.74 -3.94
CA ASP A 46 14.45 7.55 -2.49
C ASP A 46 13.36 6.58 -2.04
N ILE A 47 13.77 5.32 -1.90
CA ILE A 47 12.87 4.20 -1.57
C ILE A 47 13.36 3.56 -0.27
N THR A 48 12.47 3.45 0.72
CA THR A 48 12.68 2.73 1.97
C THR A 48 11.82 1.47 2.00
N LEU A 49 12.46 0.32 2.17
CA LEU A 49 11.80 -0.96 2.32
C LEU A 49 11.69 -1.32 3.80
N ILE A 50 10.47 -1.45 4.32
CA ILE A 50 10.26 -1.92 5.69
C ILE A 50 10.26 -3.45 5.67
N ILE A 51 11.26 -4.03 6.30
CA ILE A 51 11.50 -5.48 6.36
C ILE A 51 11.29 -6.01 7.78
N GLY A 52 11.07 -7.31 7.92
CA GLY A 52 10.80 -7.93 9.21
C GLY A 52 11.09 -9.43 9.17
N HIS A 53 10.10 -10.25 8.86
CA HIS A 53 10.33 -11.69 8.73
C HIS A 53 11.27 -11.99 7.57
N GLY A 54 12.39 -12.71 7.84
CA GLY A 54 13.42 -13.01 6.85
C GLY A 54 14.19 -11.79 6.34
N ALA A 55 14.34 -10.76 7.19
CA ALA A 55 14.89 -9.45 6.82
C ALA A 55 16.27 -9.53 6.16
N GLU A 56 17.18 -10.36 6.70
CA GLU A 56 18.53 -10.48 6.15
C GLU A 56 18.52 -11.10 4.74
N GLU A 57 17.70 -12.11 4.52
CA GLU A 57 17.55 -12.75 3.19
C GLU A 57 16.93 -11.78 2.17
N VAL A 58 15.96 -10.96 2.59
CA VAL A 58 15.39 -9.90 1.76
C VAL A 58 16.46 -8.87 1.40
N LYS A 59 17.28 -8.44 2.37
CA LYS A 59 18.34 -7.47 2.18
C LYS A 59 19.46 -7.98 1.27
N GLU A 60 19.87 -9.22 1.43
CA GLU A 60 20.84 -9.86 0.55
C GLU A 60 20.34 -9.96 -0.90
N THR A 61 19.04 -10.29 -1.07
CA THR A 61 18.44 -10.47 -2.40
C THR A 61 18.23 -9.15 -3.14
N ILE A 62 17.77 -8.12 -2.44
CA ILE A 62 17.45 -6.80 -3.05
C ILE A 62 18.70 -5.92 -3.14
N GLY A 63 19.67 -6.08 -2.23
CA GLY A 63 20.92 -5.35 -2.26
C GLY A 63 20.82 -3.93 -1.70
N SER A 64 21.70 -3.02 -2.18
CA SER A 64 21.88 -1.68 -1.64
C SER A 64 21.11 -0.57 -2.40
N GLU A 65 20.18 -0.95 -3.28
CA GLU A 65 19.47 0.00 -4.13
C GLU A 65 18.33 0.75 -3.42
N VAL A 66 18.03 0.36 -2.19
CA VAL A 66 16.99 0.94 -1.33
C VAL A 66 17.50 1.08 0.10
N ASN A 67 16.84 1.94 0.87
CA ASN A 67 17.04 2.03 2.31
C ASN A 67 16.23 0.93 3.02
N TYR A 68 16.68 0.52 4.22
CA TYR A 68 15.99 -0.49 5.00
C TYR A 68 15.62 0.02 6.40
N VAL A 69 14.40 -0.32 6.82
CA VAL A 69 13.90 -0.11 8.18
C VAL A 69 13.32 -1.42 8.69
N TYR A 70 13.62 -1.77 9.95
CA TYR A 70 13.18 -3.03 10.54
C TYR A 70 11.88 -2.86 11.31
N GLN A 71 10.89 -3.69 11.00
CA GLN A 71 9.72 -3.91 11.83
C GLN A 71 9.89 -5.23 12.59
N ASN A 72 10.39 -5.16 13.82
CA ASN A 72 10.67 -6.35 14.63
C ASN A 72 9.39 -7.10 15.04
N GLU A 73 8.30 -6.40 15.29
CA GLU A 73 7.01 -6.97 15.65
C GLU A 73 5.96 -6.57 14.59
N GLN A 74 5.32 -7.55 13.96
CA GLN A 74 4.31 -7.32 12.93
C GLN A 74 2.96 -6.96 13.57
N LYS A 75 2.82 -5.69 14.00
CA LYS A 75 1.60 -5.13 14.63
C LYS A 75 0.76 -4.31 13.66
N GLY A 76 0.80 -4.61 12.37
CA GLY A 76 0.00 -3.98 11.33
C GLY A 76 0.75 -2.94 10.49
N THR A 77 0.07 -2.41 9.47
CA THR A 77 0.65 -1.54 8.45
C THR A 77 1.02 -0.15 8.97
N ALA A 78 0.20 0.44 9.84
CA ALA A 78 0.55 1.72 10.48
C ALA A 78 1.73 1.55 11.44
N HIS A 79 1.81 0.42 12.17
CA HIS A 79 2.98 0.14 13.00
C HIS A 79 4.25 0.02 12.18
N ALA A 80 4.18 -0.53 10.97
CA ALA A 80 5.33 -0.57 10.07
C ALA A 80 5.81 0.84 9.72
N VAL A 81 4.91 1.73 9.29
CA VAL A 81 5.25 3.12 8.96
C VAL A 81 5.86 3.86 10.17
N LYS A 82 5.38 3.61 11.39
CA LYS A 82 5.94 4.19 12.63
C LYS A 82 7.39 3.78 12.92
N GLN A 83 7.93 2.76 12.27
CA GLN A 83 9.35 2.40 12.42
C GLN A 83 10.28 3.31 11.61
N VAL A 84 9.74 4.05 10.63
CA VAL A 84 10.54 4.95 9.80
C VAL A 84 10.87 6.21 10.62
N PRO A 85 12.17 6.56 10.78
CA PRO A 85 12.56 7.77 11.51
C PRO A 85 12.01 9.03 10.85
N GLU A 86 11.38 9.88 11.64
CA GLU A 86 10.92 11.18 11.19
C GLU A 86 12.11 12.10 10.92
N THR A 87 12.33 12.40 9.65
CA THR A 87 13.37 13.34 9.23
C THR A 87 12.75 14.59 8.60
N SER A 88 13.47 15.69 8.61
CA SER A 88 13.02 16.92 7.93
C SER A 88 12.74 16.67 6.44
N ALA A 89 13.51 15.80 5.80
CA ALA A 89 13.29 15.42 4.40
C ALA A 89 11.93 14.73 4.21
N LEU A 90 11.62 13.77 5.07
CA LEU A 90 10.32 13.05 5.04
C LEU A 90 9.14 13.98 5.31
N LEU A 91 9.23 14.79 6.37
CA LEU A 91 8.15 15.70 6.76
C LEU A 91 7.84 16.74 5.67
N ASN A 92 8.84 17.19 4.91
CA ASN A 92 8.66 18.18 3.84
C ASN A 92 8.46 17.55 2.43
N SER A 93 8.23 16.25 2.34
CA SER A 93 8.04 15.53 1.08
C SER A 93 6.62 14.98 0.93
N ASN A 94 6.27 14.63 -0.31
CA ASN A 94 5.18 13.70 -0.54
C ASN A 94 5.70 12.28 -0.27
N VAL A 95 5.00 11.51 0.53
CA VAL A 95 5.41 10.19 0.99
C VAL A 95 4.44 9.14 0.45
N PHE A 96 4.91 8.33 -0.48
CA PHE A 96 4.19 7.13 -0.88
C PHE A 96 4.30 6.06 0.20
N VAL A 97 3.21 5.39 0.50
CA VAL A 97 3.18 4.19 1.35
C VAL A 97 2.44 3.11 0.60
N PHE A 98 3.17 2.13 0.07
CA PHE A 98 2.62 1.03 -0.71
C PHE A 98 2.90 -0.30 -0.04
N VAL A 99 1.98 -1.24 -0.21
CA VAL A 99 2.26 -2.65 0.12
C VAL A 99 3.29 -3.22 -0.85
N GLY A 100 4.19 -4.06 -0.34
CA GLY A 100 5.29 -4.66 -1.11
C GLY A 100 4.92 -5.95 -1.85
N ASP A 101 3.63 -6.16 -2.15
CA ASP A 101 3.13 -7.40 -2.73
C ASP A 101 2.24 -7.24 -3.96
N SER A 102 2.15 -6.02 -4.52
CA SER A 102 1.38 -5.72 -5.74
C SER A 102 2.32 -5.44 -6.93
N PRO A 103 2.94 -6.49 -7.52
CA PRO A 103 4.02 -6.32 -8.51
C PRO A 103 3.57 -5.81 -9.87
N LEU A 104 2.25 -5.74 -10.11
CA LEU A 104 1.71 -5.28 -11.39
C LEU A 104 1.45 -3.77 -11.43
N ILE A 105 1.72 -3.04 -10.32
CA ILE A 105 1.63 -1.58 -10.30
C ILE A 105 2.58 -0.96 -11.33
N THR A 106 2.09 -0.02 -12.12
CA THR A 106 2.88 0.61 -13.19
C THR A 106 3.43 1.97 -12.79
N ALA A 107 4.51 2.39 -13.44
CA ALA A 107 5.07 3.72 -13.28
C ALA A 107 4.06 4.82 -13.65
N ASP A 108 3.23 4.59 -14.66
CA ASP A 108 2.22 5.56 -15.09
C ASP A 108 1.13 5.73 -14.04
N THR A 109 0.70 4.65 -13.37
CA THR A 109 -0.25 4.72 -12.26
C THR A 109 0.35 5.46 -11.06
N ILE A 110 1.63 5.25 -10.74
CA ILE A 110 2.34 5.99 -9.69
C ILE A 110 2.39 7.50 -10.03
N LYS A 111 2.76 7.87 -11.26
CA LYS A 111 2.78 9.27 -11.74
C LYS A 111 1.39 9.90 -11.72
N LYS A 112 0.36 9.16 -12.12
CA LYS A 112 -1.04 9.62 -12.07
C LYS A 112 -1.47 9.93 -10.65
N LEU A 113 -1.15 9.06 -9.70
CA LEU A 113 -1.44 9.27 -8.27
C LEU A 113 -0.73 10.50 -7.73
N GLU A 114 0.57 10.65 -7.99
CA GLU A 114 1.36 11.81 -7.57
C GLU A 114 0.82 13.12 -8.15
N SER A 115 0.57 13.13 -9.46
CA SER A 115 0.06 14.30 -10.16
C SER A 115 -1.29 14.77 -9.61
N HIS A 116 -2.20 13.81 -9.30
CA HIS A 116 -3.48 14.12 -8.68
C HIS A 116 -3.31 14.68 -7.27
N HIS A 117 -2.46 14.05 -6.45
CA HIS A 117 -2.17 14.47 -5.08
C HIS A 117 -1.63 15.92 -5.03
N VAL A 118 -0.64 16.22 -5.86
CA VAL A 118 -0.06 17.56 -5.96
C VAL A 118 -1.08 18.57 -6.46
N LYS A 119 -1.81 18.26 -7.54
CA LYS A 119 -2.82 19.14 -8.12
C LYS A 119 -3.94 19.49 -7.15
N THR A 120 -4.39 18.53 -6.36
CA THR A 120 -5.47 18.71 -5.40
C THR A 120 -5.00 19.28 -4.08
N ASN A 121 -3.68 19.32 -3.86
CA ASN A 121 -3.07 19.69 -2.58
C ASN A 121 -3.63 18.90 -1.39
N ALA A 122 -3.94 17.61 -1.60
CA ALA A 122 -4.52 16.73 -0.59
C ALA A 122 -3.53 16.38 0.52
N SER A 123 -4.01 16.10 1.72
CA SER A 123 -3.21 15.54 2.83
C SER A 123 -2.94 14.06 2.63
N CYS A 124 -3.91 13.35 2.03
CA CYS A 124 -3.83 11.95 1.66
C CYS A 124 -4.51 11.73 0.31
N THR A 125 -3.90 10.94 -0.57
CA THR A 125 -4.54 10.41 -1.77
C THR A 125 -4.24 8.92 -1.85
N PHE A 126 -5.20 8.10 -2.28
CA PHE A 126 -5.00 6.67 -2.40
C PHE A 126 -5.62 6.11 -3.69
N LEU A 127 -5.09 4.97 -4.14
CA LEU A 127 -5.62 4.27 -5.30
C LEU A 127 -6.79 3.38 -4.91
N THR A 128 -7.79 3.34 -5.79
CA THR A 128 -8.92 2.41 -5.75
C THR A 128 -9.18 1.81 -7.13
N ALA A 129 -9.91 0.72 -7.18
CA ALA A 129 -10.46 0.17 -8.41
C ALA A 129 -11.79 -0.53 -8.15
N GLN A 130 -12.58 -0.71 -9.22
CA GLN A 130 -13.74 -1.59 -9.21
C GLN A 130 -13.29 -3.03 -9.43
N PHE A 131 -13.51 -3.88 -8.45
CA PHE A 131 -13.12 -5.28 -8.55
C PHE A 131 -14.29 -6.13 -9.06
N PRO A 132 -14.07 -7.02 -10.04
CA PRO A 132 -15.11 -7.90 -10.55
C PRO A 132 -15.54 -8.96 -9.54
N ILE A 133 -14.67 -9.26 -8.58
CA ILE A 133 -14.90 -10.19 -7.46
C ILE A 133 -14.64 -9.47 -6.14
N LEU A 134 -15.30 -9.92 -5.08
CA LEU A 134 -15.12 -9.39 -3.74
C LEU A 134 -13.88 -10.02 -3.10
N LEU A 135 -12.87 -9.22 -2.85
CA LEU A 135 -11.64 -9.61 -2.15
C LEU A 135 -11.63 -9.04 -0.72
N SER A 136 -10.77 -9.59 0.12
CA SER A 136 -10.60 -9.17 1.52
C SER A 136 -9.79 -7.87 1.64
N TYR A 137 -10.24 -6.83 0.96
CA TYR A 137 -9.69 -5.47 1.03
C TYR A 137 -10.67 -4.51 1.69
N ALA A 138 -10.21 -3.32 2.06
CA ALA A 138 -11.06 -2.28 2.59
C ALA A 138 -12.08 -1.78 1.55
N ARG A 139 -13.29 -1.50 2.00
CA ARG A 139 -14.39 -0.97 1.18
C ARG A 139 -14.34 0.55 1.18
N VAL A 140 -14.39 1.15 0.00
CA VAL A 140 -14.46 2.61 -0.18
C VAL A 140 -15.92 3.02 -0.16
N ILE A 141 -16.32 3.74 0.86
CA ILE A 141 -17.71 4.15 1.05
C ILE A 141 -17.90 5.58 0.57
N ARG A 142 -18.85 5.76 -0.32
CA ARG A 142 -19.24 7.06 -0.85
C ARG A 142 -20.69 7.38 -0.48
N ASN A 143 -21.01 8.68 -0.34
CA ASN A 143 -22.39 9.12 -0.21
C ASN A 143 -23.09 9.16 -1.59
N ASP A 144 -24.38 9.54 -1.59
CA ASP A 144 -25.19 9.63 -2.81
C ASP A 144 -24.67 10.66 -3.82
N SER A 145 -23.87 11.66 -3.36
CA SER A 145 -23.18 12.64 -4.22
C SER A 145 -21.86 12.11 -4.79
N GLY A 146 -21.44 10.88 -4.43
CA GLY A 146 -20.18 10.28 -4.85
C GLY A 146 -18.97 10.71 -4.03
N GLU A 147 -19.14 11.48 -2.96
CA GLU A 147 -18.05 11.93 -2.10
C GLU A 147 -17.60 10.81 -1.17
N LEU A 148 -16.28 10.72 -0.94
CA LEU A 148 -15.67 9.78 -0.01
C LEU A 148 -16.10 10.12 1.43
N ILE A 149 -16.71 9.13 2.12
CA ILE A 149 -17.12 9.30 3.53
C ILE A 149 -16.38 8.35 4.48
N ALA A 150 -15.90 7.20 4.01
CA ALA A 150 -15.13 6.26 4.83
C ALA A 150 -14.38 5.25 3.97
N CYS A 151 -13.34 4.65 4.57
CA CYS A 151 -12.78 3.38 4.12
C CYS A 151 -12.87 2.39 5.29
N ILE A 152 -13.42 1.20 5.06
CA ILE A 152 -13.73 0.25 6.12
C ILE A 152 -13.11 -1.11 5.78
N GLU A 153 -12.25 -1.61 6.66
CA GLU A 153 -11.68 -2.94 6.52
C GLU A 153 -12.78 -4.01 6.43
N GLU A 154 -12.59 -5.03 5.60
CA GLU A 154 -13.60 -6.07 5.32
C GLU A 154 -14.21 -6.63 6.60
N LYS A 155 -13.38 -6.97 7.57
CA LYS A 155 -13.80 -7.56 8.84
C LYS A 155 -14.68 -6.66 9.72
N ASN A 156 -14.63 -5.34 9.49
CA ASN A 156 -15.39 -4.32 10.22
C ASN A 156 -16.62 -3.82 9.41
N ALA A 157 -16.77 -4.29 8.18
CA ALA A 157 -17.83 -3.86 7.27
C ALA A 157 -19.18 -4.54 7.59
N THR A 158 -20.28 -3.80 7.47
CA THR A 158 -21.64 -4.35 7.51
C THR A 158 -21.92 -5.20 6.27
N LEU A 159 -22.97 -6.01 6.30
CA LEU A 159 -23.39 -6.84 5.14
C LEU A 159 -23.64 -6.00 3.86
N GLU A 160 -24.17 -4.79 4.00
CA GLU A 160 -24.37 -3.89 2.86
C GLU A 160 -23.05 -3.33 2.34
N GLN A 161 -22.16 -2.92 3.25
CA GLN A 161 -20.83 -2.41 2.88
C GLN A 161 -19.96 -3.49 2.22
N LEU A 162 -20.12 -4.76 2.60
CA LEU A 162 -19.42 -5.88 1.96
C LEU A 162 -19.76 -6.03 0.47
N LYS A 163 -20.90 -5.51 0.00
CA LYS A 163 -21.29 -5.53 -1.41
C LYS A 163 -20.56 -4.50 -2.27
N VAL A 164 -19.93 -3.51 -1.64
CA VAL A 164 -19.18 -2.47 -2.35
C VAL A 164 -17.98 -3.06 -3.06
N ARG A 165 -17.84 -2.76 -4.36
CA ARG A 165 -16.81 -3.29 -5.24
C ARG A 165 -15.63 -2.33 -5.45
N GLU A 166 -15.78 -1.08 -5.05
CA GLU A 166 -14.66 -0.14 -4.99
C GLU A 166 -13.81 -0.46 -3.77
N LEU A 167 -12.60 -1.00 -4.03
CA LEU A 167 -11.72 -1.48 -2.98
C LEU A 167 -10.44 -0.64 -2.89
N LEU A 168 -9.96 -0.49 -1.65
CA LEU A 168 -8.66 0.09 -1.33
C LEU A 168 -7.69 -1.02 -0.95
N THR A 169 -6.51 -1.02 -1.57
CA THR A 169 -5.48 -2.07 -1.46
C THR A 169 -4.18 -1.57 -0.84
N SER A 170 -4.25 -0.50 -0.04
CA SER A 170 -3.11 0.10 0.68
C SER A 170 -2.02 0.68 -0.22
N HIS A 171 -2.41 1.47 -1.22
CA HIS A 171 -1.54 2.25 -2.08
C HIS A 171 -1.82 3.74 -1.88
N PHE A 172 -1.02 4.41 -1.07
CA PHE A 172 -1.24 5.78 -0.61
C PHE A 172 -0.13 6.73 -1.03
N ILE A 173 -0.45 8.01 -1.12
CA ILE A 173 0.50 9.11 -1.07
C ILE A 173 -0.02 10.15 -0.07
N PHE A 174 0.87 10.67 0.75
CA PHE A 174 0.56 11.62 1.81
C PHE A 174 1.47 12.85 1.72
N LYS A 175 1.01 13.99 2.24
CA LYS A 175 1.97 14.98 2.75
C LYS A 175 2.65 14.38 3.96
N GLY A 176 3.99 14.41 3.99
CA GLY A 176 4.76 13.76 5.05
C GLY A 176 4.39 14.27 6.44
N GLU A 177 4.29 15.59 6.62
CA GLU A 177 3.88 16.18 7.90
C GLU A 177 2.51 15.66 8.36
N ASP A 178 1.52 15.60 7.45
CA ASP A 178 0.17 15.15 7.78
C ASP A 178 0.14 13.64 8.10
N LEU A 179 0.95 12.83 7.41
CA LEU A 179 1.09 11.41 7.71
C LEU A 179 1.57 11.20 9.15
N PHE A 180 2.77 11.70 9.47
CA PHE A 180 3.40 11.43 10.77
C PHE A 180 2.59 12.05 11.93
N LYS A 181 2.03 13.24 11.77
CA LYS A 181 1.18 13.88 12.76
C LYS A 181 -0.10 13.11 13.11
N ASN A 182 -0.60 12.28 12.20
CA ASN A 182 -1.85 11.54 12.39
C ASN A 182 -1.65 10.04 12.69
N LEU A 183 -0.43 9.50 12.52
CA LEU A 183 -0.16 8.08 12.79
C LEU A 183 -0.45 7.67 14.24
N ASP A 184 -0.20 8.53 15.22
CA ASP A 184 -0.39 8.22 16.64
C ASP A 184 -1.86 8.17 17.07
N ASP A 185 -2.75 8.73 16.27
CA ASP A 185 -4.18 8.67 16.52
C ASP A 185 -4.81 7.32 16.12
N ILE A 186 -4.09 6.50 15.32
CA ILE A 186 -4.55 5.16 14.93
C ILE A 186 -4.58 4.27 16.16
N LYS A 187 -5.74 3.67 16.43
CA LYS A 187 -5.96 2.78 17.57
C LYS A 187 -5.83 1.31 17.15
N PRO A 188 -5.38 0.45 18.06
CA PRO A 188 -5.37 -0.98 17.80
C PRO A 188 -6.78 -1.49 17.48
N ASP A 189 -6.87 -2.31 16.44
CA ASP A 189 -8.10 -3.01 16.10
C ASP A 189 -8.57 -3.91 17.25
N LYS A 190 -9.86 -3.87 17.53
CA LYS A 190 -10.46 -4.59 18.69
C LYS A 190 -10.38 -6.11 18.57
N GLY A 191 -10.27 -6.64 17.34
CA GLY A 191 -10.28 -8.08 17.09
C GLY A 191 -8.90 -8.72 17.23
N ASN A 192 -7.85 -8.06 16.65
CA ASN A 192 -6.50 -8.65 16.58
C ASN A 192 -5.38 -7.74 17.10
N GLY A 193 -5.71 -6.52 17.53
CA GLY A 193 -4.73 -5.57 18.08
C GLY A 193 -3.81 -4.92 17.04
N GLU A 194 -4.01 -5.14 15.75
CA GLU A 194 -3.20 -4.55 14.69
C GLU A 194 -3.56 -3.07 14.45
N LEU A 195 -2.57 -2.29 14.04
CA LEU A 195 -2.71 -0.90 13.64
C LEU A 195 -2.81 -0.83 12.12
N TYR A 196 -4.01 -0.59 11.58
CA TYR A 196 -4.24 -0.49 10.14
C TYR A 196 -4.03 0.92 9.63
N LEU A 197 -3.18 1.09 8.62
CA LEU A 197 -2.95 2.42 8.02
C LEU A 197 -4.24 2.96 7.36
N THR A 198 -5.13 2.10 6.93
CA THR A 198 -6.45 2.46 6.38
C THR A 198 -7.26 3.35 7.31
N ASP A 199 -7.12 3.16 8.63
CA ASP A 199 -7.86 3.93 9.65
C ASP A 199 -7.48 5.43 9.64
N ILE A 200 -6.31 5.78 9.11
CA ILE A 200 -5.86 7.18 8.98
C ILE A 200 -6.81 8.01 8.12
N ILE A 201 -7.50 7.38 7.16
CA ILE A 201 -8.48 8.05 6.29
C ILE A 201 -9.61 8.64 7.15
N GLY A 202 -10.20 7.84 8.02
CA GLY A 202 -11.27 8.30 8.92
C GLY A 202 -10.79 9.39 9.88
N ILE A 203 -9.56 9.29 10.39
CA ILE A 203 -8.95 10.29 11.27
C ILE A 203 -8.76 11.62 10.52
N MET A 204 -8.23 11.57 9.30
CA MET A 204 -8.01 12.77 8.49
C MET A 204 -9.32 13.44 8.08
N LEU A 205 -10.33 12.67 7.67
CA LEU A 205 -11.66 13.18 7.34
C LEU A 205 -12.31 13.87 8.57
N ALA A 206 -12.22 13.25 9.75
CA ALA A 206 -12.76 13.84 10.99
C ALA A 206 -12.07 15.15 11.39
N LYS A 207 -10.82 15.35 10.98
CA LYS A 207 -10.05 16.59 11.16
C LYS A 207 -10.24 17.61 10.02
N ASN A 208 -11.14 17.35 9.08
CA ASN A 208 -11.37 18.15 7.87
C ASN A 208 -10.11 18.31 7.00
N LEU A 209 -9.19 17.36 7.05
CA LEU A 209 -8.09 17.27 6.12
C LEU A 209 -8.57 16.73 4.78
N LYS A 210 -7.98 17.23 3.69
CA LYS A 210 -8.39 16.83 2.36
C LYS A 210 -7.88 15.42 2.03
N VAL A 211 -8.80 14.49 1.81
CA VAL A 211 -8.53 13.11 1.41
C VAL A 211 -9.14 12.85 0.04
N GLU A 212 -8.36 12.32 -0.88
CA GLU A 212 -8.76 12.03 -2.27
C GLU A 212 -8.62 10.53 -2.57
N ALA A 213 -9.51 10.02 -3.41
CA ALA A 213 -9.43 8.65 -3.93
C ALA A 213 -9.34 8.68 -5.45
N VAL A 214 -8.29 8.09 -6.00
CA VAL A 214 -8.06 7.98 -7.45
C VAL A 214 -8.41 6.57 -7.89
N GLN A 215 -9.52 6.44 -8.61
CA GLN A 215 -9.91 5.17 -9.20
C GLN A 215 -9.12 4.92 -10.49
N ILE A 216 -8.55 3.72 -10.60
CA ILE A 216 -7.89 3.24 -11.82
C ILE A 216 -8.76 2.19 -12.53
N ASP A 217 -8.54 2.02 -13.83
CA ASP A 217 -9.34 1.13 -14.65
C ASP A 217 -8.90 -0.34 -14.51
N ASP A 218 -7.59 -0.58 -14.47
CA ASP A 218 -7.05 -1.94 -14.35
C ASP A 218 -6.82 -2.31 -12.87
N TYR A 219 -7.83 -2.92 -12.26
CA TYR A 219 -7.76 -3.40 -10.88
C TYR A 219 -6.62 -4.38 -10.61
N LYS A 220 -6.09 -5.05 -11.65
CA LYS A 220 -5.00 -6.03 -11.52
C LYS A 220 -3.71 -5.39 -11.00
N GLU A 221 -3.49 -4.11 -11.27
CA GLU A 221 -2.35 -3.36 -10.74
C GLU A 221 -2.35 -3.29 -9.20
N LEU A 222 -3.54 -3.37 -8.59
CA LEU A 222 -3.71 -3.23 -7.15
C LEU A 222 -3.80 -4.58 -6.41
N VAL A 223 -3.77 -5.71 -7.12
CA VAL A 223 -3.88 -7.03 -6.49
C VAL A 223 -2.58 -7.40 -5.80
N GLY A 224 -2.67 -7.69 -4.50
CA GLY A 224 -1.56 -8.23 -3.72
C GLY A 224 -1.44 -9.75 -3.88
N LEU A 225 -0.24 -10.25 -4.15
CA LEU A 225 0.05 -11.67 -4.27
C LEU A 225 0.20 -12.28 -2.88
N ASN A 226 -0.77 -13.05 -2.43
CA ASN A 226 -0.81 -13.62 -1.09
C ASN A 226 -0.71 -15.14 -1.05
N THR A 227 -1.04 -15.79 -2.17
CA THR A 227 -1.09 -17.26 -2.31
C THR A 227 -0.39 -17.69 -3.60
N PRO A 228 -0.01 -18.98 -3.74
CA PRO A 228 0.49 -19.50 -5.02
C PRO A 228 -0.51 -19.35 -6.18
N GLU A 229 -1.80 -19.39 -5.88
CA GLU A 229 -2.87 -19.20 -6.84
C GLU A 229 -2.89 -17.76 -7.36
N ASP A 230 -2.64 -16.76 -6.49
CA ASP A 230 -2.52 -15.35 -6.89
C ASP A 230 -1.32 -15.14 -7.85
N LEU A 231 -0.19 -15.83 -7.60
CA LEU A 231 0.97 -15.80 -8.50
C LEU A 231 0.58 -16.28 -9.90
N GLN A 232 0.00 -17.49 -9.99
CA GLN A 232 -0.39 -18.09 -11.26
C GLN A 232 -1.40 -17.22 -12.03
N TRP A 233 -2.39 -16.69 -11.32
CA TRP A 233 -3.37 -15.79 -11.89
C TRP A 233 -2.73 -14.52 -12.44
N SER A 234 -1.83 -13.89 -11.68
CA SER A 234 -1.16 -12.65 -12.09
C SER A 234 -0.21 -12.86 -13.27
N GLU A 235 0.50 -13.99 -13.33
CA GLU A 235 1.32 -14.33 -14.49
C GLU A 235 0.47 -14.52 -15.75
N ALA A 236 -0.67 -15.22 -15.65
CA ALA A 236 -1.59 -15.38 -16.76
C ALA A 236 -2.18 -14.03 -17.21
N ALA A 237 -2.54 -13.17 -16.26
CA ALA A 237 -3.08 -11.84 -16.53
C ALA A 237 -2.06 -10.92 -17.24
N THR A 238 -0.77 -11.07 -16.95
CA THR A 238 0.30 -10.29 -17.61
C THR A 238 0.53 -10.75 -19.03
N ARG A 239 0.53 -12.07 -19.28
CA ARG A 239 0.70 -12.64 -20.64
C ARG A 239 -0.42 -12.20 -21.60
N SER A 240 -1.60 -11.90 -21.10
CA SER A 240 -2.74 -11.41 -21.91
C SER A 240 -2.68 -9.92 -22.24
N ARG A 241 -1.70 -9.17 -21.72
CA ARG A 241 -1.44 -7.75 -22.05
C ARG A 241 -0.46 -7.57 -23.22
N VAL A 242 0.20 -8.65 -23.66
CA VAL A 242 1.10 -8.71 -24.82
C VAL A 242 0.34 -9.26 -26.02
#